data_9bd054267f71d05c90b445b63af57ccf
#
_entry.id   9bd054267f71d05c90b445b63af57ccf
#
_cell.length_a   1.000
_cell.length_b   1.000
_cell.length_c   1.000
_cell.angle_alpha   90.00
_cell.angle_beta   90.00
_cell.angle_gamma   90.00
#
_symmetry.space_group_name_H-M   'P 1'
#
loop_
_entity.id
_entity.type
_entity.pdbx_description
1 polymer ?
#
loop_
_entity_poly.entity_id
_entity_poly.type
_entity_poly.pdbx_seq_one_letter_code
_entity_poly.pdbx_strand_id
1 'polypeptide(L)'
;AAPQVCPALPGQSSTMSSCTAESGATGLSLAVTDNGGTASSKADNYAGPAAIAVGPKASVTMTGIKPGLAIGIAGPGATVTVDGKNGPTCVGGTSFAGDFQTLKGCWKP
;
A
#
# COMPACT_ATOMS: atom_id res chain seq x y z
N ALA A 1 16.85 -8.79 4.27
CA ALA A 1 16.82 -7.35 4.23
C ALA A 1 16.14 -6.79 5.47
N ALA A 2 16.64 -5.67 5.98
CA ALA A 2 16.07 -5.02 7.15
C ALA A 2 14.72 -4.37 6.83
N PRO A 3 13.82 -4.24 7.80
CA PRO A 3 12.57 -3.52 7.60
C PRO A 3 12.82 -2.07 7.20
N GLN A 4 11.98 -1.56 6.31
CA GLN A 4 11.99 -0.16 5.92
C GLN A 4 10.60 0.43 6.13
N VAL A 5 10.54 1.68 6.57
CA VAL A 5 9.29 2.39 6.81
C VAL A 5 9.36 3.72 6.08
N CYS A 6 8.42 3.95 5.21
CA CYS A 6 8.30 5.18 4.43
C CYS A 6 6.98 5.87 4.76
N PRO A 7 6.96 6.81 5.72
CA PRO A 7 5.77 7.60 6.01
C PRO A 7 5.75 8.87 5.16
N ALA A 8 4.56 9.33 4.81
CA ALA A 8 4.39 10.63 4.15
C ALA A 8 3.20 11.35 4.75
N LEU A 9 3.47 12.36 5.56
CA LEU A 9 2.47 13.29 6.08
C LEU A 9 1.99 14.20 4.95
N PRO A 10 0.88 14.93 5.12
CA PRO A 10 0.36 15.80 4.05
C PRO A 10 1.44 16.70 3.46
N GLY A 11 1.57 16.67 2.13
CA GLY A 11 2.55 17.44 1.39
C GLY A 11 3.97 16.88 1.40
N GLN A 12 4.18 15.70 1.98
CA GLN A 12 5.51 15.11 2.12
C GLN A 12 5.67 13.86 1.24
N SER A 13 6.91 13.41 1.11
CA SER A 13 7.24 12.14 0.48
C SER A 13 8.42 11.50 1.19
N SER A 14 8.55 10.19 1.06
CA SER A 14 9.60 9.41 1.69
C SER A 14 9.97 8.27 0.73
N THR A 15 11.26 8.07 0.49
CA THR A 15 11.73 7.01 -0.42
C THR A 15 12.93 6.31 0.18
N MET A 16 12.88 4.98 0.22
CA MET A 16 13.99 4.12 0.58
C MET A 16 14.17 3.08 -0.54
N SER A 17 15.08 2.13 -0.38
CA SER A 17 15.36 1.20 -1.47
C SER A 17 14.18 0.28 -1.82
N SER A 18 13.31 -0.05 -0.88
CA SER A 18 12.20 -0.96 -1.11
C SER A 18 10.82 -0.36 -0.89
N CYS A 19 10.72 0.85 -0.34
CA CYS A 19 9.43 1.51 -0.12
C CYS A 19 9.43 2.95 -0.59
N THR A 20 8.26 3.42 -1.00
CA THR A 20 8.02 4.80 -1.39
C THR A 20 6.64 5.22 -0.91
N ALA A 21 6.54 6.40 -0.32
CA ALA A 21 5.26 6.99 0.05
C ALA A 21 5.23 8.45 -0.38
N GLU A 22 4.10 8.87 -0.95
CA GLU A 22 3.88 10.26 -1.36
C GLU A 22 2.50 10.70 -0.90
N SER A 23 2.41 11.91 -0.39
CA SER A 23 1.12 12.49 0.00
C SER A 23 0.98 13.90 -0.58
N GLY A 24 -0.14 14.16 -1.25
CA GLY A 24 -0.53 15.50 -1.59
C GLY A 24 -0.94 16.28 -0.33
N ALA A 25 -1.40 17.51 -0.50
CA ALA A 25 -1.68 18.40 0.64
C ALA A 25 -2.72 17.85 1.61
N THR A 26 -3.59 16.95 1.16
CA THR A 26 -4.67 16.38 1.98
C THR A 26 -4.57 14.86 2.10
N GLY A 27 -3.43 14.28 1.74
CA GLY A 27 -3.22 12.84 1.84
C GLY A 27 -2.35 12.45 3.02
N LEU A 28 -2.44 11.17 3.41
CA LEU A 28 -1.58 10.57 4.43
C LEU A 28 -1.26 9.16 3.96
N SER A 29 0.01 8.85 3.73
CA SER A 29 0.37 7.54 3.20
C SER A 29 1.50 6.89 3.98
N LEU A 30 1.53 5.56 3.92
CA LEU A 30 2.53 4.75 4.60
C LEU A 30 2.89 3.57 3.72
N ALA A 31 4.18 3.27 3.62
CA ALA A 31 4.66 2.05 2.99
C ALA A 31 5.67 1.39 3.93
N VAL A 32 5.50 0.09 4.16
CA VAL A 32 6.37 -0.70 5.04
C VAL A 32 6.79 -1.95 4.31
N THR A 33 8.08 -2.25 4.34
CA THR A 33 8.61 -3.47 3.73
C THR A 33 9.51 -4.21 4.69
N ASP A 34 9.60 -5.52 4.49
CA ASP A 34 10.53 -6.36 5.22
C ASP A 34 10.89 -7.58 4.36
N ASN A 35 12.08 -8.09 4.56
CA ASN A 35 12.53 -9.39 4.03
C ASN A 35 12.31 -9.55 2.51
N GLY A 36 12.64 -8.52 1.72
CA GLY A 36 12.56 -8.59 0.27
C GLY A 36 11.28 -8.09 -0.36
N GLY A 37 10.34 -7.57 0.43
CA GLY A 37 9.13 -6.98 -0.09
C GLY A 37 9.37 -5.58 -0.70
N THR A 38 8.47 -5.18 -1.60
CA THR A 38 8.45 -3.82 -2.16
C THR A 38 7.06 -3.22 -1.98
N ALA A 39 6.99 -1.94 -1.64
CA ALA A 39 5.72 -1.27 -1.37
C ALA A 39 5.75 0.18 -1.85
N SER A 40 4.63 0.60 -2.43
CA SER A 40 4.42 1.97 -2.87
C SER A 40 3.05 2.44 -2.43
N SER A 41 2.98 3.63 -1.84
CA SER A 41 1.73 4.20 -1.35
C SER A 41 1.65 5.67 -1.76
N LYS A 42 0.54 6.06 -2.37
CA LYS A 42 0.33 7.42 -2.84
C LYS A 42 -1.06 7.89 -2.43
N ALA A 43 -1.14 9.07 -1.82
CA ALA A 43 -2.38 9.58 -1.23
C ALA A 43 -2.69 11.01 -1.65
N ASP A 44 -3.93 11.23 -2.09
CA ASP A 44 -4.49 12.53 -2.37
C ASP A 44 -5.93 12.57 -1.86
N ASN A 45 -6.51 13.74 -1.84
CA ASN A 45 -7.96 13.93 -1.63
C ASN A 45 -8.49 13.21 -0.37
N TYR A 46 -7.81 13.42 0.76
CA TYR A 46 -8.18 12.86 2.07
C TYR A 46 -8.14 11.33 2.12
N ALA A 47 -7.36 10.71 1.26
CA ALA A 47 -7.14 9.27 1.29
C ALA A 47 -6.01 8.92 2.28
N GLY A 48 -6.08 7.71 2.85
CA GLY A 48 -5.08 7.20 3.78
C GLY A 48 -4.67 5.76 3.46
N PRO A 49 -3.92 5.53 2.37
CA PRO A 49 -3.46 4.18 2.05
C PRO A 49 -2.24 3.75 2.86
N ALA A 50 -2.22 2.48 3.25
CA ALA A 50 -1.07 1.85 3.89
C ALA A 50 -0.70 0.58 3.11
N ALA A 51 0.55 0.51 2.66
CA ALA A 51 1.07 -0.61 1.88
C ALA A 51 2.10 -1.36 2.72
N ILE A 52 1.89 -2.67 2.93
CA ILE A 52 2.77 -3.50 3.75
C ILE A 52 3.15 -4.75 2.94
N ALA A 53 4.42 -4.88 2.62
CA ALA A 53 4.93 -6.02 1.84
C ALA A 53 6.03 -6.73 2.63
N VAL A 54 5.80 -8.00 2.96
CA VAL A 54 6.71 -8.81 3.78
C VAL A 54 7.04 -10.12 3.09
N GLY A 55 8.31 -10.30 2.79
CA GLY A 55 8.83 -11.52 2.22
C GLY A 55 9.27 -11.37 0.78
N PRO A 56 10.02 -12.38 0.25
CA PRO A 56 10.56 -12.32 -1.11
C PRO A 56 9.44 -12.20 -2.14
N LYS A 57 9.59 -11.29 -3.08
CA LYS A 57 8.64 -11.05 -4.17
C LYS A 57 7.27 -10.56 -3.72
N ALA A 58 7.09 -10.17 -2.44
CA ALA A 58 5.89 -9.49 -2.01
C ALA A 58 5.87 -8.09 -2.62
N SER A 59 4.72 -7.67 -3.14
CA SER A 59 4.58 -6.36 -3.78
C SER A 59 3.21 -5.76 -3.48
N VAL A 60 3.20 -4.52 -3.02
CA VAL A 60 1.96 -3.79 -2.76
C VAL A 60 2.03 -2.43 -3.41
N THR A 61 1.02 -2.10 -4.19
CA THR A 61 0.86 -0.78 -4.80
C THR A 61 -0.48 -0.20 -4.39
N MET A 62 -0.44 0.91 -3.66
CA MET A 62 -1.64 1.56 -3.14
C MET A 62 -1.78 2.95 -3.72
N THR A 63 -2.96 3.27 -4.21
CA THR A 63 -3.29 4.61 -4.67
C THR A 63 -4.57 5.07 -4.00
N GLY A 64 -4.50 6.18 -3.27
CA GLY A 64 -5.64 6.81 -2.64
C GLY A 64 -6.02 8.06 -3.41
N ILE A 65 -7.22 8.07 -4.00
CA ILE A 65 -7.74 9.17 -4.81
C ILE A 65 -9.08 9.70 -4.30
N LYS A 66 -9.68 9.00 -3.33
CA LYS A 66 -10.96 9.36 -2.70
C LYS A 66 -10.79 9.32 -1.20
N PRO A 67 -11.60 10.08 -0.45
CA PRO A 67 -11.53 10.04 1.01
C PRO A 67 -11.73 8.61 1.53
N GLY A 68 -10.91 8.22 2.49
CA GLY A 68 -11.03 6.92 3.14
C GLY A 68 -9.69 6.23 3.34
N LEU A 69 -9.67 5.35 4.32
CA LEU A 69 -8.51 4.53 4.61
C LEU A 69 -8.50 3.31 3.68
N ALA A 70 -7.30 2.83 3.37
CA ALA A 70 -7.12 1.60 2.63
C ALA A 70 -5.89 0.89 3.17
N ILE A 71 -5.92 -0.43 3.17
CA ILE A 71 -4.78 -1.23 3.59
C ILE A 71 -4.53 -2.34 2.58
N GLY A 72 -3.25 -2.58 2.28
CA GLY A 72 -2.84 -3.71 1.46
C GLY A 72 -1.68 -4.41 2.12
N ILE A 73 -1.78 -5.73 2.26
CA ILE A 73 -0.76 -6.56 2.90
C ILE A 73 -0.44 -7.73 1.98
N ALA A 74 0.82 -7.87 1.62
CA ALA A 74 1.30 -8.99 0.80
C ALA A 74 2.36 -9.78 1.54
N GLY A 75 2.18 -11.09 1.60
CA GLY A 75 3.20 -12.04 2.03
C GLY A 75 4.06 -12.48 0.85
N PRO A 76 4.98 -13.46 1.05
CA PRO A 76 5.89 -13.90 0.01
C PRO A 76 5.18 -14.29 -1.28
N GLY A 77 5.63 -13.77 -2.41
CA GLY A 77 5.08 -14.07 -3.72
C GLY A 77 3.75 -13.42 -4.05
N ALA A 78 3.16 -12.66 -3.13
CA ALA A 78 1.86 -12.02 -3.36
C ALA A 78 2.00 -10.64 -3.98
N THR A 79 1.03 -10.28 -4.81
CA THR A 79 0.91 -8.94 -5.37
C THR A 79 -0.46 -8.37 -5.03
N VAL A 80 -0.48 -7.22 -4.39
CA VAL A 80 -1.70 -6.52 -3.99
C VAL A 80 -1.71 -5.16 -4.66
N THR A 81 -2.84 -4.82 -5.29
CA THR A 81 -3.02 -3.52 -5.93
C THR A 81 -4.34 -2.91 -5.49
N VAL A 82 -4.29 -1.65 -5.07
CA VAL A 82 -5.47 -0.85 -4.73
C VAL A 82 -5.37 0.45 -5.52
N ASP A 83 -6.30 0.69 -6.44
CA ASP A 83 -6.28 1.87 -7.30
C ASP A 83 -7.32 2.95 -6.94
N GLY A 84 -8.23 2.64 -6.01
CA GLY A 84 -9.26 3.59 -5.59
C GLY A 84 -10.44 3.74 -6.56
N LYS A 85 -10.40 3.06 -7.68
CA LYS A 85 -11.47 3.08 -8.70
C LYS A 85 -12.19 1.74 -8.78
N ASN A 86 -11.43 0.66 -8.89
CA ASN A 86 -11.93 -0.70 -8.92
C ASN A 86 -11.65 -1.36 -7.59
N GLY A 87 -12.23 -2.53 -7.36
CA GLY A 87 -11.92 -3.27 -6.15
C GLY A 87 -10.46 -3.70 -6.10
N PRO A 88 -9.88 -3.86 -4.89
CA PRO A 88 -8.52 -4.35 -4.74
C PRO A 88 -8.31 -5.72 -5.39
N THR A 89 -7.08 -6.01 -5.79
CA THR A 89 -6.70 -7.32 -6.31
C THR A 89 -5.61 -7.94 -5.44
N CYS A 90 -5.75 -9.24 -5.17
CA CYS A 90 -4.78 -10.05 -4.41
C CYS A 90 -4.42 -11.25 -5.27
N VAL A 91 -3.15 -11.36 -5.68
CA VAL A 91 -2.68 -12.39 -6.61
C VAL A 91 -1.40 -13.03 -6.06
N GLY A 92 -1.25 -14.31 -6.28
CA GLY A 92 -0.01 -15.03 -5.95
C GLY A 92 -0.06 -15.72 -4.60
N GLY A 93 0.41 -15.06 -3.58
CA GLY A 93 0.54 -15.64 -2.23
C GLY A 93 -0.47 -15.12 -1.24
N THR A 94 -0.26 -15.43 0.03
CA THR A 94 -1.07 -14.95 1.15
C THR A 94 -1.14 -13.42 1.12
N SER A 95 -2.34 -12.87 1.13
CA SER A 95 -2.53 -11.43 0.98
C SER A 95 -3.91 -11.00 1.44
N PHE A 96 -4.04 -9.70 1.70
CA PHE A 96 -5.28 -9.09 2.13
C PHE A 96 -5.29 -7.63 1.68
N ALA A 97 -6.43 -7.13 1.25
CA ALA A 97 -6.61 -5.71 1.03
C ALA A 97 -8.04 -5.30 1.36
N GLY A 98 -8.17 -4.12 1.97
CA GLY A 98 -9.46 -3.51 2.25
C GLY A 98 -9.41 -2.04 1.84
N ASP A 99 -10.44 -1.58 1.15
CA ASP A 99 -10.46 -0.23 0.59
C ASP A 99 -11.80 0.45 0.86
N PHE A 100 -11.77 1.45 1.73
CA PHE A 100 -12.98 2.24 2.02
C PHE A 100 -13.33 3.22 0.91
N GLN A 101 -12.44 3.45 -0.06
CA GLN A 101 -12.76 4.28 -1.23
C GLN A 101 -13.80 3.60 -2.14
N THR A 102 -13.71 2.28 -2.26
CA THR A 102 -14.58 1.49 -3.12
C THR A 102 -15.52 0.58 -2.33
N LEU A 103 -15.33 0.47 -1.03
CA LEU A 103 -16.04 -0.44 -0.12
C LEU A 103 -15.88 -1.91 -0.54
N LYS A 104 -14.70 -2.24 -1.05
CA LYS A 104 -14.37 -3.58 -1.53
C LYS A 104 -13.06 -4.05 -0.91
N GLY A 105 -12.82 -5.35 -1.03
CA GLY A 105 -11.59 -5.95 -0.55
C GLY A 105 -11.25 -7.21 -1.34
N CYS A 106 -10.07 -7.77 -1.04
CA CYS A 106 -9.67 -9.07 -1.56
C CYS A 106 -8.88 -9.81 -0.47
N TRP A 107 -8.80 -11.12 -0.61
CA TRP A 107 -8.13 -11.94 0.38
C TRP A 107 -7.68 -13.27 -0.23
N LYS A 108 -6.48 -13.70 0.14
CA LYS A 108 -5.95 -15.02 -0.24
C LYS A 108 -5.27 -15.66 0.98
N PRO A 109 -5.58 -16.94 1.28
CA PRO A 109 -4.91 -17.66 2.35
C PRO A 109 -3.45 -17.99 2.03
#